data_3c6d271869d3528cec38881e4b23fa26
#
_entry.id   3c6d271869d3528cec38881e4b23fa26
#
_cell.length_a   1.000
_cell.length_b   1.000
_cell.length_c   1.000
_cell.angle_alpha   90.00
_cell.angle_beta   90.00
_cell.angle_gamma   90.00
#
_symmetry.space_group_name_H-M   'P 1'
#
loop_
_entity.id
_entity.type
_entity.pdbx_description
1 polymer ?
#
loop_
_entity_poly.entity_id
_entity_poly.type
_entity_poly.pdbx_seq_one_letter_code
_entity_poly.pdbx_strand_id
1 'polypeptide(L)'
;MKGFYFSSTLMWDADAETLMRTAAENDFDGIELWAQHAETKKLDLETIRRLKKEFGLNIVIHAKSWDLNYAALNDAVRKASVEEIKSSVDLAAALGADEVTVHPPRYTLKEDEAVGLS
;
A
#
# COMPACT_ATOMS: atom_id res chain seq x y z
N MET A 1 12.43 -1.96 7.52
CA MET A 1 11.73 -0.79 8.13
C MET A 1 12.17 -0.66 9.56
N LYS A 2 12.61 0.50 9.94
CA LYS A 2 13.02 0.80 11.31
C LYS A 2 12.13 1.90 11.87
N GLY A 3 11.89 1.88 13.18
CA GLY A 3 11.11 2.89 13.86
C GLY A 3 9.65 2.54 14.00
N PHE A 4 8.86 3.56 14.35
CA PHE A 4 7.44 3.41 14.62
C PHE A 4 6.62 4.02 13.50
N TYR A 5 5.71 3.24 12.94
CA TYR A 5 4.82 3.61 11.87
C TYR A 5 3.41 3.25 12.26
N PHE A 6 2.43 3.99 11.79
CA PHE A 6 1.05 3.55 11.92
C PHE A 6 0.41 3.37 10.54
N SER A 7 -0.59 2.49 10.49
CA SER A 7 -1.33 2.25 9.26
C SER A 7 -2.26 3.42 8.95
N SER A 8 -2.23 3.90 7.73
CA SER A 8 -3.11 4.98 7.29
C SER A 8 -4.59 4.66 7.49
N THR A 9 -4.94 3.37 7.46
CA THR A 9 -6.33 2.93 7.63
C THR A 9 -6.90 3.20 9.01
N LEU A 10 -6.05 3.45 10.01
CA LEU A 10 -6.50 3.86 11.34
C LEU A 10 -7.13 5.26 11.33
N MET A 11 -6.84 6.03 10.30
CA MET A 11 -7.37 7.38 10.09
C MET A 11 -8.06 7.46 8.73
N TRP A 12 -8.97 6.53 8.49
CA TRP A 12 -9.59 6.33 7.18
C TRP A 12 -10.20 7.60 6.58
N ASP A 13 -10.83 8.43 7.39
CA ASP A 13 -11.53 9.62 6.92
C ASP A 13 -10.67 10.89 6.93
N ALA A 14 -9.41 10.81 7.36
CA ALA A 14 -8.52 11.95 7.38
C ALA A 14 -8.05 12.32 5.97
N ASP A 15 -7.85 13.61 5.73
CA ASP A 15 -7.18 14.05 4.50
C ASP A 15 -5.66 13.81 4.60
N ALA A 16 -4.98 14.01 3.47
CA ALA A 16 -3.54 13.77 3.39
C ALA A 16 -2.76 14.63 4.38
N GLU A 17 -3.13 15.90 4.53
CA GLU A 17 -2.43 16.80 5.45
C GLU A 17 -2.58 16.36 6.89
N THR A 18 -3.80 16.03 7.32
CA THR A 18 -4.06 15.57 8.68
C THR A 18 -3.30 14.29 8.99
N LEU A 19 -3.30 13.36 8.03
CA LEU A 19 -2.59 12.09 8.17
C LEU A 19 -1.09 12.31 8.41
N MET A 20 -0.46 13.13 7.57
CA MET A 20 0.98 13.39 7.66
C MET A 20 1.35 14.19 8.91
N ARG A 21 0.55 15.19 9.25
CA ARG A 21 0.79 16.00 10.46
C ARG A 21 0.63 15.17 11.73
N THR A 22 -0.35 14.28 11.77
CA THR A 22 -0.54 13.39 12.92
C THR A 22 0.70 12.53 13.15
N ALA A 23 1.29 12.01 12.09
CA ALA A 23 2.53 11.24 12.20
C ALA A 23 3.65 12.09 12.78
N ALA A 24 3.85 13.29 12.25
CA ALA A 24 4.93 14.17 12.68
C ALA A 24 4.74 14.64 14.13
N GLU A 25 3.53 15.01 14.50
CA GLU A 25 3.22 15.57 15.82
C GLU A 25 3.27 14.54 16.95
N ASN A 26 3.19 13.26 16.62
CA ASN A 26 3.19 12.17 17.59
C ASN A 26 4.46 11.33 17.55
N ASP A 27 5.52 11.88 16.98
CA ASP A 27 6.85 11.27 16.96
C ASP A 27 6.90 9.91 16.24
N PHE A 28 6.04 9.70 15.26
CA PHE A 28 6.18 8.55 14.37
C PHE A 28 7.29 8.80 13.37
N ASP A 29 8.00 7.74 13.00
CA ASP A 29 9.04 7.82 11.97
C ASP A 29 8.44 7.87 10.56
N GLY A 30 7.22 7.42 10.41
CA GLY A 30 6.52 7.44 9.15
C GLY A 30 5.14 6.83 9.21
N ILE A 31 4.58 6.55 8.05
CA ILE A 31 3.29 5.89 7.93
C ILE A 31 3.37 4.71 6.98
N GLU A 32 2.55 3.71 7.23
CA GLU A 32 2.25 2.68 6.25
C GLU A 32 1.02 3.14 5.49
N LEU A 33 1.23 3.64 4.28
CA LEU A 33 0.15 4.11 3.43
C LEU A 33 -0.41 2.96 2.61
N TRP A 34 -1.67 2.67 2.80
CA TRP A 34 -2.34 1.65 2.01
C TRP A 34 -2.71 2.23 0.65
N ALA A 35 -2.25 1.59 -0.42
CA ALA A 35 -2.58 2.01 -1.78
C ALA A 35 -4.09 2.03 -2.01
N GLN A 36 -4.80 1.06 -1.43
CA GLN A 36 -6.26 1.01 -1.49
C GLN A 36 -6.90 2.22 -0.82
N HIS A 37 -6.37 2.66 0.31
CA HIS A 37 -6.84 3.85 1.03
C HIS A 37 -6.61 5.11 0.20
N ALA A 38 -5.40 5.26 -0.32
CA ALA A 38 -5.04 6.44 -1.13
C ALA A 38 -5.94 6.57 -2.36
N GLU A 39 -6.24 5.45 -3.04
CA GLU A 39 -7.10 5.46 -4.20
C GLU A 39 -8.57 5.72 -3.84
N THR A 40 -9.08 5.00 -2.84
CA THR A 40 -10.49 5.08 -2.45
C THR A 40 -10.86 6.48 -1.95
N LYS A 41 -10.01 7.07 -1.15
CA LYS A 41 -10.23 8.41 -0.60
C LYS A 41 -9.65 9.52 -1.47
N LYS A 42 -9.01 9.18 -2.57
CA LYS A 42 -8.39 10.14 -3.48
C LYS A 42 -7.47 11.12 -2.74
N LEU A 43 -6.58 10.56 -1.92
CA LEU A 43 -5.64 11.36 -1.14
C LEU A 43 -4.75 12.18 -2.08
N ASP A 44 -4.48 13.43 -1.70
CA ASP A 44 -3.63 14.31 -2.48
C ASP A 44 -2.17 13.89 -2.35
N LEU A 45 -1.66 13.23 -3.40
CA LEU A 45 -0.29 12.70 -3.40
C LEU A 45 0.76 13.80 -3.36
N GLU A 46 0.50 14.96 -3.93
CA GLU A 46 1.43 16.09 -3.87
C GLU A 46 1.59 16.59 -2.43
N THR A 47 0.48 16.65 -1.68
CA THR A 47 0.52 17.00 -0.26
C THR A 47 1.33 15.97 0.52
N ILE A 48 1.13 14.68 0.26
CA ILE A 48 1.88 13.63 0.93
C ILE A 48 3.38 13.78 0.62
N ARG A 49 3.73 13.96 -0.64
CA ARG A 49 5.13 14.12 -1.06
C ARG A 49 5.78 15.31 -0.39
N ARG A 50 5.09 16.44 -0.40
CA ARG A 50 5.59 17.69 0.19
C ARG A 50 5.81 17.57 1.70
N LEU A 51 4.83 17.04 2.41
CA LEU A 51 4.91 16.90 3.86
C LEU A 51 5.86 15.80 4.30
N LYS A 52 6.00 14.73 3.49
CA LYS A 52 7.03 13.71 3.71
C LYS A 52 8.40 14.35 3.80
N LYS A 53 8.71 15.22 2.87
CA LYS A 53 10.00 15.93 2.81
C LYS A 53 10.13 16.94 3.94
N GLU A 54 9.08 17.73 4.14
CA GLU A 54 9.09 18.81 5.16
C GLU A 54 9.29 18.25 6.58
N PHE A 55 8.61 17.15 6.91
CA PHE A 55 8.67 16.55 8.24
C PHE A 55 9.72 15.47 8.38
N GLY A 56 10.39 15.09 7.31
CA GLY A 56 11.38 14.02 7.36
C GLY A 56 10.76 12.65 7.65
N LEU A 57 9.54 12.42 7.19
CA LEU A 57 8.84 11.15 7.41
C LEU A 57 9.18 10.13 6.34
N ASN A 58 9.15 8.86 6.73
CA ASN A 58 9.26 7.75 5.80
C ASN A 58 7.87 7.27 5.40
N ILE A 59 7.78 6.65 4.24
CA ILE A 59 6.53 6.03 3.78
C ILE A 59 6.84 4.60 3.35
N VAL A 60 6.02 3.69 3.83
CA VAL A 60 5.96 2.30 3.37
C VAL A 60 4.60 2.13 2.72
N ILE A 61 4.56 1.55 1.54
CA ILE A 61 3.29 1.31 0.83
C ILE A 61 2.81 -0.11 1.15
N HIS A 62 1.56 -0.21 1.54
CA HIS A 62 0.85 -1.49 1.56
C HIS A 62 0.15 -1.63 0.21
N ALA A 63 0.58 -2.59 -0.60
CA ALA A 63 0.02 -2.81 -1.93
C ALA A 63 -1.47 -3.16 -1.85
N LYS A 64 -2.20 -2.86 -2.90
CA LYS A 64 -3.61 -3.25 -2.99
C LYS A 64 -3.74 -4.75 -2.81
N SER A 65 -4.72 -5.16 -2.03
CA SER A 65 -4.94 -6.57 -1.69
C SER A 65 -6.41 -6.97 -1.66
N TRP A 66 -7.33 -6.01 -1.60
CA TRP A 66 -8.76 -6.32 -1.51
C TRP A 66 -9.23 -7.02 -2.79
N ASP A 67 -9.79 -8.22 -2.60
CA ASP A 67 -10.33 -9.05 -3.67
C ASP A 67 -9.32 -9.45 -4.75
N LEU A 68 -8.02 -9.33 -4.45
CA LEU A 68 -6.96 -9.66 -5.39
C LEU A 68 -6.31 -11.01 -5.05
N ASN A 69 -5.91 -11.72 -6.10
CA ASN A 69 -5.10 -12.92 -5.95
C ASN A 69 -4.25 -13.12 -7.21
N TYR A 70 -2.97 -12.78 -7.11
CA TYR A 70 -2.05 -12.88 -8.25
C TYR A 70 -1.58 -14.31 -8.53
N ALA A 71 -2.09 -15.28 -7.78
CA ALA A 71 -1.92 -16.72 -8.06
C ALA A 71 -3.28 -17.39 -8.37
N ALA A 72 -4.30 -16.61 -8.75
CA ALA A 72 -5.63 -17.14 -9.04
C ALA A 72 -5.59 -18.07 -10.24
N LEU A 73 -6.44 -19.11 -10.19
CA LEU A 73 -6.61 -20.01 -11.32
C LEU A 73 -7.28 -19.33 -12.50
N ASN A 74 -8.19 -18.40 -12.23
CA ASN A 74 -8.85 -17.61 -13.27
C ASN A 74 -7.86 -16.61 -13.86
N ASP A 75 -7.61 -16.69 -15.16
CA ASP A 75 -6.64 -15.84 -15.86
C ASP A 75 -6.94 -14.35 -15.70
N ALA A 76 -8.19 -13.96 -15.85
CA ALA A 76 -8.57 -12.54 -15.77
C ALA A 76 -8.33 -11.98 -14.37
N VAL A 77 -8.68 -12.74 -13.34
CA VAL A 77 -8.45 -12.32 -11.94
C VAL A 77 -6.96 -12.24 -11.65
N ARG A 78 -6.19 -13.24 -12.10
CA ARG A 78 -4.75 -13.25 -11.89
C ARG A 78 -4.08 -12.04 -12.57
N LYS A 79 -4.40 -11.79 -13.82
CA LYS A 79 -3.82 -10.68 -14.59
C LYS A 79 -4.20 -9.33 -13.99
N ALA A 80 -5.46 -9.15 -13.62
CA ALA A 80 -5.91 -7.91 -12.97
C ALA A 80 -5.20 -7.70 -11.64
N SER A 81 -5.01 -8.76 -10.86
CA SER A 81 -4.31 -8.68 -9.57
C SER A 81 -2.87 -8.25 -9.74
N VAL A 82 -2.16 -8.79 -10.72
CA VAL A 82 -0.78 -8.40 -11.03
C VAL A 82 -0.71 -6.91 -11.39
N GLU A 83 -1.62 -6.43 -12.24
CA GLU A 83 -1.63 -5.02 -12.63
C GLU A 83 -1.91 -4.10 -11.44
N GLU A 84 -2.79 -4.49 -10.54
CA GLU A 84 -3.08 -3.71 -9.33
C GLU A 84 -1.87 -3.64 -8.39
N ILE A 85 -1.11 -4.73 -8.27
CA ILE A 85 0.12 -4.74 -7.48
C ILE A 85 1.17 -3.84 -8.14
N LYS A 86 1.30 -3.91 -9.46
CA LYS A 86 2.22 -3.02 -10.19
C LYS A 86 1.86 -1.56 -9.99
N SER A 87 0.57 -1.21 -10.00
CA SER A 87 0.14 0.16 -9.75
C SER A 87 0.53 0.63 -8.35
N SER A 88 0.55 -0.29 -7.38
CA SER A 88 0.98 0.03 -6.01
C SER A 88 2.48 0.31 -5.95
N VAL A 89 3.28 -0.40 -6.74
CA VAL A 89 4.72 -0.14 -6.88
C VAL A 89 4.95 1.22 -7.53
N ASP A 90 4.14 1.58 -8.53
CA ASP A 90 4.21 2.90 -9.17
C ASP A 90 3.89 4.02 -8.17
N LEU A 91 2.91 3.79 -7.30
CA LEU A 91 2.60 4.73 -6.23
C LEU A 91 3.80 4.91 -5.29
N ALA A 92 4.43 3.81 -4.92
CA ALA A 92 5.63 3.86 -4.07
C ALA A 92 6.73 4.69 -4.72
N ALA A 93 6.98 4.49 -6.00
CA ALA A 93 7.97 5.26 -6.75
C ALA A 93 7.61 6.74 -6.77
N ALA A 94 6.33 7.06 -7.01
CA ALA A 94 5.87 8.45 -7.07
C ALA A 94 6.04 9.18 -5.74
N LEU A 95 5.95 8.47 -4.61
CA LEU A 95 6.07 9.05 -3.28
C LEU A 95 7.47 8.92 -2.68
N GLY A 96 8.39 8.26 -3.38
CA GLY A 96 9.73 8.00 -2.85
C GLY A 96 9.68 7.07 -1.64
N ALA A 97 8.76 6.12 -1.63
CA ALA A 97 8.64 5.15 -0.55
C ALA A 97 9.80 4.15 -0.59
N ASP A 98 10.23 3.71 0.58
CA ASP A 98 11.37 2.82 0.69
C ASP A 98 11.00 1.34 0.52
N GLU A 99 9.77 0.99 0.85
CA GLU A 99 9.31 -0.40 0.86
C GLU A 99 7.88 -0.52 0.37
N VAL A 100 7.59 -1.68 -0.22
CA VAL A 100 6.21 -2.06 -0.58
C VAL A 100 5.95 -3.43 0.05
N THR A 101 4.89 -3.50 0.85
CA THR A 101 4.41 -4.75 1.43
C THR A 101 3.39 -5.37 0.51
N VAL A 102 3.61 -6.61 0.10
CA VAL A 102 2.71 -7.38 -0.75
C VAL A 102 2.26 -8.61 0.01
N HIS A 103 0.94 -8.82 0.09
CA HIS A 103 0.41 -10.02 0.71
C HIS A 103 0.75 -11.25 -0.14
N PRO A 104 1.01 -12.41 0.48
CA PRO A 104 1.22 -13.63 -0.27
C PRO A 104 -0.07 -14.02 -1.00
N PRO A 105 0.04 -14.75 -2.12
CA PRO A 105 -1.13 -15.22 -2.84
C PRO A 105 -1.86 -16.31 -2.04
N ARG A 106 -3.09 -16.58 -2.44
CA ARG A 106 -3.92 -17.61 -1.83
C ARG A 106 -4.25 -18.69 -2.86
N TYR A 107 -4.38 -19.92 -2.39
CA TYR A 107 -4.86 -20.98 -3.24
C TYR A 107 -6.38 -20.89 -3.35
N THR A 108 -6.89 -21.01 -4.57
CA THR A 108 -8.33 -21.11 -4.81
C THR A 108 -8.83 -22.50 -4.40
N LEU A 109 -8.05 -23.52 -4.74
CA LEU A 109 -8.31 -24.92 -4.42
C LEU A 109 -7.03 -25.53 -3.86
N LYS A 110 -7.16 -26.62 -3.12
CA LYS A 110 -5.98 -27.35 -2.65
C LYS A 110 -5.11 -27.83 -3.81
N GLU A 111 -5.74 -28.10 -4.93
CA GLU A 111 -5.09 -28.59 -6.15
C GLU A 111 -4.22 -27.52 -6.84
N ASP A 112 -4.32 -26.27 -6.45
CA ASP A 112 -3.50 -25.19 -7.02
C ASP A 112 -2.02 -25.51 -6.92
N GLU A 113 -1.60 -26.09 -5.82
CA GLU A 113 -0.23 -26.50 -5.61
C GLU A 113 0.19 -27.57 -6.63
N ALA A 114 -0.70 -28.52 -6.89
CA ALA A 114 -0.43 -29.61 -7.84
C ALA A 114 -0.31 -29.12 -9.28
N VAL A 115 -0.93 -28.00 -9.63
CA VAL A 115 -0.80 -27.40 -10.97
C VAL A 115 0.32 -26.36 -11.04
N GLY A 116 1.08 -26.19 -9.96
CA GLY A 116 2.28 -25.36 -9.96
C GLY A 116 2.03 -23.87 -9.92
N LEU A 117 0.92 -23.45 -9.36
CA LEU A 117 0.58 -22.03 -9.22
C LEU A 117 0.91 -21.44 -7.86
N SER A 118 1.53 -22.20 -7.03
CA SER A 118 1.94 -21.79 -5.69
C SER A 118 3.14 -20.84 -5.72
#